data_e7355ba660176da42106886e2b37cae6
#
_entry.id   e7355ba660176da42106886e2b37cae6
#
_cell.length_a   1.000
_cell.length_b   1.000
_cell.length_c   1.000
_cell.angle_alpha   90.00
_cell.angle_beta   90.00
_cell.angle_gamma   90.00
#
_symmetry.space_group_name_H-M   'P 1'
#
loop_
_entity.id
_entity.type
_entity.pdbx_description
1 polymer ?
#
loop_
_entity_poly.entity_id
_entity_poly.type
_entity_poly.pdbx_seq_one_letter_code
_entity_poly.pdbx_strand_id
1 'polypeptide(L)'
;LDQIAEHLDLVGQDYSILKAGRESEFDITKQIQLVQAHTLHARLSKTEVDADYYLQDEVNREYQTDRTMAIINFLKPKARIGYSGTCYDQAGFALENAEMLTTTTVQNLQDQGYLCPIKYFIPKWAEQVDFSQVKSSGNDYNNAELERIINTTEHLQLAIKSMNDMDAKNKKTLVFCSSIEQADKFTNMLNQAGYEAM
;
A
#
# COMPACT_ATOMS: atom_id res chain seq x y z
N LEU A 1 -7.28 -4.82 -7.90
CA LEU A 1 -7.78 -5.62 -9.05
C LEU A 1 -8.74 -4.82 -9.90
N ASP A 2 -9.69 -4.07 -9.30
CA ASP A 2 -10.74 -3.36 -10.03
C ASP A 2 -10.16 -2.33 -11.02
N GLN A 3 -9.12 -1.57 -10.62
CA GLN A 3 -8.42 -0.65 -11.51
C GLN A 3 -7.73 -1.34 -12.70
N ILE A 4 -7.16 -2.53 -12.47
CA ILE A 4 -6.54 -3.32 -13.55
C ILE A 4 -7.63 -3.82 -14.50
N ALA A 5 -8.77 -4.28 -13.97
CA ALA A 5 -9.92 -4.69 -14.75
C ALA A 5 -10.43 -3.56 -15.66
N GLU A 6 -10.63 -2.36 -15.11
CA GLU A 6 -11.03 -1.18 -15.88
C GLU A 6 -10.05 -0.86 -17.03
N HIS A 7 -8.74 -1.00 -16.80
CA HIS A 7 -7.75 -0.78 -17.86
C HIS A 7 -7.80 -1.87 -18.95
N LEU A 8 -8.03 -3.13 -18.58
CA LEU A 8 -8.19 -4.21 -19.53
C LEU A 8 -9.45 -4.02 -20.38
N ASP A 9 -10.55 -3.57 -19.77
CA ASP A 9 -11.77 -3.20 -20.47
C ASP A 9 -11.54 -2.08 -21.49
N LEU A 10 -10.80 -1.04 -21.11
CA LEU A 10 -10.46 0.08 -22.01
C LEU A 10 -9.68 -0.34 -23.24
N VAL A 11 -8.83 -1.37 -23.14
CA VAL A 11 -8.04 -1.90 -24.26
C VAL A 11 -8.68 -3.12 -24.93
N GLY A 12 -9.89 -3.50 -24.50
CA GLY A 12 -10.65 -4.59 -25.08
C GLY A 12 -10.05 -5.98 -24.84
N GLN A 13 -9.33 -6.16 -23.72
CA GLN A 13 -8.76 -7.45 -23.35
C GLN A 13 -9.74 -8.23 -22.46
N ASP A 14 -9.90 -9.50 -22.80
CA ASP A 14 -10.76 -10.42 -22.05
C ASP A 14 -9.98 -11.03 -20.86
N TYR A 15 -10.60 -11.11 -19.72
CA TYR A 15 -9.98 -11.58 -18.47
C TYR A 15 -10.98 -12.28 -17.56
N SER A 16 -10.47 -12.90 -16.52
CA SER A 16 -11.23 -13.52 -15.42
C SER A 16 -10.78 -12.98 -14.08
N ILE A 17 -11.63 -12.99 -13.07
CA ILE A 17 -11.33 -12.52 -11.73
C ILE A 17 -11.45 -13.63 -10.70
N LEU A 18 -10.36 -13.90 -9.97
CA LEU A 18 -10.36 -14.77 -8.78
C LEU A 18 -10.21 -13.93 -7.51
N LYS A 19 -11.33 -13.59 -6.91
CA LYS A 19 -11.43 -12.79 -5.67
C LYS A 19 -12.52 -13.38 -4.79
N ALA A 20 -12.34 -13.37 -3.47
CA ALA A 20 -13.38 -13.80 -2.54
C ALA A 20 -14.62 -12.93 -2.69
N GLY A 21 -15.80 -13.57 -2.74
CA GLY A 21 -17.09 -12.91 -2.97
C GLY A 21 -17.41 -12.58 -4.44
N ARG A 22 -16.53 -12.95 -5.38
CA ARG A 22 -16.74 -12.77 -6.83
C ARG A 22 -16.44 -14.08 -7.60
N GLU A 23 -16.78 -15.20 -7.00
CA GLU A 23 -16.48 -16.54 -7.56
C GLU A 23 -17.13 -16.80 -8.92
N SER A 24 -18.26 -16.17 -9.20
CA SER A 24 -18.96 -16.28 -10.49
C SER A 24 -18.23 -15.61 -11.65
N GLU A 25 -17.23 -14.78 -11.37
CA GLU A 25 -16.44 -14.08 -12.37
C GLU A 25 -15.17 -14.85 -12.76
N PHE A 26 -14.93 -16.00 -12.12
CA PHE A 26 -13.79 -16.84 -12.39
C PHE A 26 -14.07 -17.81 -13.53
N ASP A 27 -13.29 -17.64 -14.60
CA ASP A 27 -13.29 -18.51 -15.78
C ASP A 27 -11.85 -18.88 -16.14
N ILE A 28 -11.47 -20.12 -15.86
CA ILE A 28 -10.11 -20.64 -16.08
C ILE A 28 -9.70 -20.64 -17.57
N THR A 29 -10.65 -20.58 -18.48
CA THR A 29 -10.37 -20.60 -19.93
C THR A 29 -9.85 -19.27 -20.46
N LYS A 30 -9.97 -18.20 -19.70
CA LYS A 30 -9.47 -16.87 -20.07
C LYS A 30 -7.96 -16.82 -20.00
N GLN A 31 -7.32 -16.18 -20.99
CA GLN A 31 -5.86 -16.03 -21.02
C GLN A 31 -5.31 -15.16 -19.89
N ILE A 32 -6.07 -14.13 -19.48
CA ILE A 32 -5.67 -13.23 -18.42
C ILE A 32 -6.48 -13.56 -17.17
N GLN A 33 -5.77 -13.87 -16.09
CA GLN A 33 -6.35 -14.19 -14.80
C GLN A 33 -5.97 -13.08 -13.80
N LEU A 34 -6.92 -12.24 -13.42
CA LEU A 34 -6.74 -11.27 -12.34
C LEU A 34 -7.00 -11.96 -11.01
N VAL A 35 -5.97 -12.06 -10.18
CA VAL A 35 -6.02 -12.92 -9.00
C VAL A 35 -5.64 -12.15 -7.75
N GLN A 36 -6.46 -12.27 -6.71
CA GLN A 36 -6.07 -11.84 -5.37
C GLN A 36 -5.21 -12.92 -4.70
N ALA A 37 -3.96 -12.60 -4.37
CA ALA A 37 -2.97 -13.57 -3.87
C ALA A 37 -3.46 -14.39 -2.65
N HIS A 38 -4.15 -13.76 -1.70
CA HIS A 38 -4.75 -14.47 -0.56
C HIS A 38 -5.80 -15.51 -1.00
N THR A 39 -6.65 -15.14 -1.96
CA THR A 39 -7.71 -16.02 -2.46
C THR A 39 -7.12 -17.20 -3.21
N LEU A 40 -6.12 -16.98 -4.06
CA LEU A 40 -5.44 -18.06 -4.78
C LEU A 40 -4.72 -18.99 -3.79
N HIS A 41 -3.93 -18.43 -2.86
CA HIS A 41 -3.20 -19.22 -1.87
C HIS A 41 -4.13 -20.13 -1.06
N ALA A 42 -5.28 -19.61 -0.61
CA ALA A 42 -6.27 -20.41 0.14
C ALA A 42 -6.94 -21.50 -0.71
N ARG A 43 -6.80 -21.46 -2.02
CA ARG A 43 -7.46 -22.36 -2.98
C ARG A 43 -6.49 -23.19 -3.82
N LEU A 44 -5.18 -23.17 -3.56
CA LEU A 44 -4.18 -23.90 -4.35
C LEU A 44 -4.51 -25.37 -4.54
N SER A 45 -5.07 -26.03 -3.51
CA SER A 45 -5.48 -27.44 -3.58
C SER A 45 -6.79 -27.71 -4.33
N LYS A 46 -7.50 -26.65 -4.74
CA LYS A 46 -8.85 -26.74 -5.32
C LYS A 46 -8.97 -26.03 -6.67
N THR A 47 -7.90 -25.43 -7.14
CA THR A 47 -7.88 -24.70 -8.41
C THR A 47 -6.92 -25.38 -9.39
N GLU A 48 -7.26 -25.31 -10.66
CA GLU A 48 -6.45 -25.82 -11.77
C GLU A 48 -5.78 -24.67 -12.53
N VAL A 49 -5.63 -23.49 -11.90
CA VAL A 49 -4.99 -22.33 -12.55
C VAL A 49 -3.60 -22.71 -13.00
N ASP A 50 -3.32 -22.47 -14.27
CA ASP A 50 -2.02 -22.60 -14.92
C ASP A 50 -1.60 -21.21 -15.44
N ALA A 51 -0.32 -20.92 -15.44
CA ALA A 51 0.19 -19.64 -15.91
C ALA A 51 1.63 -19.72 -16.41
N ASP A 52 1.83 -19.36 -17.66
CA ASP A 52 3.18 -19.19 -18.22
C ASP A 52 3.91 -17.99 -17.63
N TYR A 53 3.18 -16.94 -17.31
CA TYR A 53 3.72 -15.69 -16.79
C TYR A 53 3.01 -15.30 -15.48
N TYR A 54 3.78 -14.93 -14.48
CA TYR A 54 3.28 -14.45 -13.22
C TYR A 54 3.66 -12.97 -13.06
N LEU A 55 2.65 -12.09 -13.11
CA LEU A 55 2.81 -10.66 -12.93
C LEU A 55 2.36 -10.28 -11.51
N GLN A 56 3.19 -9.57 -10.79
CA GLN A 56 2.92 -9.20 -9.41
C GLN A 56 3.06 -7.70 -9.20
N ASP A 57 1.98 -7.07 -8.75
CA ASP A 57 1.99 -5.69 -8.28
C ASP A 57 2.50 -5.62 -6.84
N GLU A 58 3.11 -4.49 -6.45
CA GLU A 58 3.73 -4.25 -5.14
C GLU A 58 4.69 -5.38 -4.71
N VAL A 59 5.51 -5.83 -5.68
CA VAL A 59 6.38 -6.99 -5.48
C VAL A 59 7.34 -6.83 -4.30
N ASN A 60 7.77 -5.63 -3.97
CA ASN A 60 8.67 -5.34 -2.86
C ASN A 60 8.10 -5.74 -1.49
N ARG A 61 6.78 -5.77 -1.34
CA ARG A 61 6.11 -6.13 -0.08
C ARG A 61 6.02 -7.64 0.13
N GLU A 62 5.87 -8.39 -0.94
CA GLU A 62 5.59 -9.82 -0.88
C GLU A 62 6.56 -10.66 -1.71
N TYR A 63 7.78 -10.18 -1.94
CA TYR A 63 8.72 -10.79 -2.90
C TYR A 63 8.99 -12.27 -2.63
N GLN A 64 9.32 -12.62 -1.40
CA GLN A 64 9.68 -13.99 -0.99
C GLN A 64 8.89 -14.46 0.23
N THR A 65 7.67 -13.96 0.41
CA THR A 65 6.81 -14.46 1.49
C THR A 65 6.41 -15.92 1.23
N ASP A 66 6.15 -16.69 2.28
CA ASP A 66 5.69 -18.08 2.18
C ASP A 66 4.49 -18.23 1.25
N ARG A 67 3.58 -17.26 1.27
CA ARG A 67 2.42 -17.21 0.38
C ARG A 67 2.83 -17.12 -1.08
N THR A 68 3.66 -16.16 -1.40
CA THR A 68 4.12 -15.94 -2.78
C THR A 68 4.91 -17.13 -3.27
N MET A 69 5.78 -17.70 -2.45
CA MET A 69 6.56 -18.88 -2.82
C MET A 69 5.67 -20.12 -3.01
N ALA A 70 4.63 -20.30 -2.20
CA ALA A 70 3.65 -21.37 -2.39
C ALA A 70 2.91 -21.23 -3.74
N ILE A 71 2.49 -20.02 -4.11
CA ILE A 71 1.84 -19.73 -5.40
C ILE A 71 2.80 -20.00 -6.56
N ILE A 72 4.05 -19.53 -6.50
CA ILE A 72 5.04 -19.72 -7.55
C ILE A 72 5.38 -21.20 -7.73
N ASN A 73 5.57 -21.93 -6.63
CA ASN A 73 5.85 -23.37 -6.66
C ASN A 73 4.69 -24.19 -7.23
N PHE A 74 3.46 -23.71 -7.04
CA PHE A 74 2.26 -24.32 -7.62
C PHE A 74 2.15 -24.03 -9.11
N LEU A 75 2.23 -22.75 -9.51
CA LEU A 75 2.07 -22.31 -10.91
C LEU A 75 3.26 -22.69 -11.80
N LYS A 76 4.48 -22.70 -11.24
CA LYS A 76 5.76 -22.92 -11.97
C LYS A 76 5.88 -22.08 -13.24
N PRO A 77 5.67 -20.76 -13.17
CA PRO A 77 5.65 -19.91 -14.33
C PRO A 77 7.02 -19.88 -15.02
N LYS A 78 7.04 -19.69 -16.33
CA LYS A 78 8.27 -19.53 -17.12
C LYS A 78 9.01 -18.24 -16.79
N ALA A 79 8.26 -17.19 -16.43
CA ALA A 79 8.83 -15.94 -15.97
C ALA A 79 7.96 -15.27 -14.90
N ARG A 80 8.63 -14.56 -13.99
CA ARG A 80 8.00 -13.70 -12.99
C ARG A 80 8.38 -12.25 -13.26
N ILE A 81 7.38 -11.37 -13.33
CA ILE A 81 7.54 -9.94 -13.55
C ILE A 81 6.91 -9.22 -12.37
N GLY A 82 7.71 -8.42 -11.67
CA GLY A 82 7.25 -7.62 -10.53
C GLY A 82 7.20 -6.14 -10.87
N TYR A 83 6.15 -5.48 -10.42
CA TYR A 83 6.00 -4.03 -10.50
C TYR A 83 6.06 -3.44 -9.10
N SER A 84 6.79 -2.34 -8.94
CA SER A 84 6.86 -1.61 -7.68
C SER A 84 7.34 -0.18 -7.91
N GLY A 85 6.84 0.74 -7.11
CA GLY A 85 7.39 2.10 -7.02
C GLY A 85 8.75 2.16 -6.31
N THR A 86 9.13 1.09 -5.60
CA THR A 86 10.41 0.94 -4.92
C THR A 86 10.98 -0.45 -5.19
N CYS A 87 12.27 -0.51 -5.51
CA CYS A 87 12.97 -1.77 -5.82
C CYS A 87 13.64 -2.40 -4.60
N TYR A 88 13.23 -1.99 -3.41
CA TYR A 88 13.81 -2.44 -2.15
C TYR A 88 12.75 -3.13 -1.31
N ASP A 89 13.15 -4.14 -0.55
CA ASP A 89 12.29 -4.76 0.45
C ASP A 89 12.01 -3.81 1.63
N GLN A 90 11.21 -4.26 2.60
CA GLN A 90 10.86 -3.46 3.78
C GLN A 90 12.07 -3.13 4.67
N ALA A 91 13.15 -3.88 4.56
CA ALA A 91 14.41 -3.64 5.27
C ALA A 91 15.36 -2.72 4.49
N GLY A 92 15.00 -2.29 3.29
CA GLY A 92 15.79 -1.41 2.43
C GLY A 92 16.84 -2.14 1.60
N PHE A 93 16.78 -3.47 1.49
CA PHE A 93 17.67 -4.26 0.65
C PHE A 93 17.08 -4.45 -0.75
N ALA A 94 17.93 -4.45 -1.76
CA ALA A 94 17.53 -4.80 -3.11
C ALA A 94 16.96 -6.23 -3.17
N LEU A 95 15.94 -6.44 -4.02
CA LEU A 95 15.33 -7.76 -4.17
C LEU A 95 16.36 -8.75 -4.74
N GLU A 96 16.67 -9.78 -3.98
CA GLU A 96 17.65 -10.80 -4.36
C GLU A 96 17.19 -11.59 -5.59
N ASN A 97 18.15 -11.92 -6.46
CA ASN A 97 17.93 -12.72 -7.68
C ASN A 97 16.89 -12.09 -8.65
N ALA A 98 16.70 -10.78 -8.59
CA ALA A 98 15.86 -10.06 -9.53
C ALA A 98 16.73 -9.16 -10.43
N GLU A 99 16.48 -9.19 -11.73
CA GLU A 99 16.98 -8.17 -12.65
C GLU A 99 16.07 -6.94 -12.55
N MET A 100 16.67 -5.79 -12.24
CA MET A 100 15.93 -4.56 -12.06
C MET A 100 15.91 -3.74 -13.36
N LEU A 101 14.71 -3.53 -13.90
CA LEU A 101 14.47 -2.66 -15.03
C LEU A 101 13.88 -1.35 -14.54
N THR A 102 14.67 -0.29 -14.54
CA THR A 102 14.20 1.05 -14.15
C THR A 102 13.77 1.81 -15.39
N THR A 103 12.49 2.14 -15.47
CA THR A 103 11.91 2.87 -16.61
C THR A 103 12.05 4.38 -16.45
N THR A 104 11.95 4.87 -15.20
CA THR A 104 12.05 6.30 -14.88
C THR A 104 12.42 6.50 -13.41
N THR A 105 12.78 7.72 -13.05
CA THR A 105 13.06 8.12 -11.67
C THR A 105 12.04 9.14 -11.17
N VAL A 106 11.89 9.27 -9.85
CA VAL A 106 11.04 10.32 -9.25
C VAL A 106 11.45 11.70 -9.75
N GLN A 107 12.77 11.96 -9.85
CA GLN A 107 13.27 13.24 -10.35
C GLN A 107 12.84 13.50 -11.81
N ASN A 108 12.98 12.51 -12.68
CA ASN A 108 12.53 12.65 -14.07
C ASN A 108 11.03 12.93 -14.17
N LEU A 109 10.21 12.28 -13.33
CA LEU A 109 8.77 12.50 -13.30
C LEU A 109 8.42 13.90 -12.76
N GLN A 110 9.20 14.43 -11.82
CA GLN A 110 9.05 15.81 -11.35
C GLN A 110 9.47 16.83 -12.42
N ASP A 111 10.60 16.60 -13.08
CA ASP A 111 11.12 17.49 -14.14
C ASP A 111 10.16 17.56 -15.34
N GLN A 112 9.45 16.45 -15.61
CA GLN A 112 8.43 16.38 -16.66
C GLN A 112 7.03 16.86 -16.20
N GLY A 113 6.87 17.24 -14.94
CA GLY A 113 5.61 17.72 -14.39
C GLY A 113 4.55 16.64 -14.08
N TYR A 114 4.89 15.36 -14.14
CA TYR A 114 4.00 14.28 -13.73
C TYR A 114 3.87 14.15 -12.21
N LEU A 115 4.92 14.50 -11.48
CA LEU A 115 4.92 14.53 -10.02
C LEU A 115 5.23 15.94 -9.52
N CYS A 116 4.54 16.35 -8.46
CA CYS A 116 4.84 17.58 -7.75
C CYS A 116 6.14 17.45 -6.94
N PRO A 117 6.93 18.52 -6.78
CA PRO A 117 8.02 18.55 -5.82
C PRO A 117 7.50 18.27 -4.40
N ILE A 118 8.17 17.37 -3.70
CA ILE A 118 7.82 17.01 -2.32
C ILE A 118 8.61 17.91 -1.35
N LYS A 119 7.90 18.51 -0.39
CA LYS A 119 8.49 19.21 0.74
C LYS A 119 8.16 18.47 2.02
N TYR A 120 9.17 18.09 2.78
CA TYR A 120 9.01 17.42 4.07
C TYR A 120 9.04 18.44 5.20
N PHE A 121 8.07 18.34 6.10
CA PHE A 121 8.01 19.15 7.31
C PHE A 121 7.87 18.24 8.53
N ILE A 122 8.77 18.38 9.47
CA ILE A 122 8.68 17.71 10.77
C ILE A 122 8.39 18.80 11.80
N PRO A 123 7.22 18.80 12.45
CA PRO A 123 6.94 19.79 13.50
C PRO A 123 7.88 19.58 14.69
N LYS A 124 8.39 20.66 15.26
CA LYS A 124 9.34 20.59 16.39
C LYS A 124 8.81 19.82 17.61
N TRP A 125 7.50 19.83 17.83
CA TRP A 125 6.90 19.07 18.93
C TRP A 125 7.00 17.55 18.72
N ALA A 126 7.07 17.09 17.49
CA ALA A 126 7.20 15.66 17.18
C ALA A 126 8.54 15.09 17.66
N GLU A 127 9.59 15.90 17.75
CA GLU A 127 10.91 15.52 18.28
C GLU A 127 10.86 15.26 19.81
N GLN A 128 9.82 15.76 20.49
CA GLN A 128 9.65 15.62 21.94
C GLN A 128 8.80 14.39 22.32
N VAL A 129 8.22 13.71 21.34
CA VAL A 129 7.44 12.48 21.58
C VAL A 129 8.38 11.34 21.90
N ASP A 130 8.27 10.81 23.12
CA ASP A 130 9.11 9.69 23.56
C ASP A 130 8.52 8.34 23.14
N PHE A 131 9.17 7.71 22.19
CA PHE A 131 8.85 6.37 21.71
C PHE A 131 9.69 5.26 22.36
N SER A 132 10.55 5.58 23.34
CA SER A 132 11.48 4.61 23.95
C SER A 132 10.78 3.42 24.61
N GLN A 133 9.52 3.58 24.98
CA GLN A 133 8.71 2.55 25.62
C GLN A 133 7.91 1.69 24.63
N VAL A 134 7.91 2.04 23.34
CA VAL A 134 7.20 1.29 22.32
C VAL A 134 8.04 0.08 21.90
N LYS A 135 7.51 -1.11 22.12
CA LYS A 135 8.17 -2.34 21.69
C LYS A 135 8.13 -2.49 20.18
N SER A 136 9.18 -3.08 19.62
CA SER A 136 9.18 -3.49 18.23
C SER A 136 8.32 -4.75 18.04
N SER A 137 7.62 -4.82 16.93
CA SER A 137 6.89 -5.99 16.46
C SER A 137 7.37 -6.32 15.05
N GLY A 138 8.32 -7.25 14.94
CA GLY A 138 9.04 -7.49 13.69
C GLY A 138 9.92 -6.29 13.32
N ASN A 139 9.75 -5.76 12.12
CA ASN A 139 10.47 -4.59 11.61
C ASN A 139 9.74 -3.26 11.88
N ASP A 140 8.68 -3.26 12.67
CA ASP A 140 7.86 -2.09 12.93
C ASP A 140 7.57 -1.95 14.44
N TYR A 141 6.92 -0.85 14.82
CA TYR A 141 6.44 -0.63 16.18
C TYR A 141 5.19 -1.46 16.49
N ASN A 142 5.00 -1.78 17.76
CA ASN A 142 3.72 -2.32 18.22
C ASN A 142 2.63 -1.26 18.09
N ASN A 143 1.66 -1.49 17.18
CA ASN A 143 0.63 -0.51 16.84
C ASN A 143 -0.21 -0.07 18.04
N ALA A 144 -0.55 -1.00 18.96
CA ALA A 144 -1.37 -0.67 20.13
C ALA A 144 -0.61 0.20 21.14
N GLU A 145 0.70 0.00 21.29
CA GLU A 145 1.54 0.81 22.16
C GLU A 145 1.82 2.18 21.52
N LEU A 146 2.08 2.20 20.21
CA LEU A 146 2.24 3.42 19.44
C LEU A 146 0.98 4.30 19.54
N GLU A 147 -0.20 3.71 19.34
CA GLU A 147 -1.47 4.42 19.42
C GLU A 147 -1.71 5.07 20.77
N ARG A 148 -1.38 4.41 21.87
CA ARG A 148 -1.51 5.01 23.22
C ARG A 148 -0.72 6.30 23.39
N ILE A 149 0.42 6.40 22.68
CA ILE A 149 1.25 7.61 22.75
C ILE A 149 0.69 8.69 21.83
N ILE A 150 0.37 8.36 20.59
CA ILE A 150 0.02 9.37 19.58
C ILE A 150 -1.47 9.74 19.55
N ASN A 151 -2.38 8.88 20.04
CA ASN A 151 -3.83 9.13 20.06
C ASN A 151 -4.28 9.90 21.30
N THR A 152 -3.43 10.76 21.85
CA THR A 152 -3.79 11.66 22.95
C THR A 152 -4.43 12.94 22.39
N THR A 153 -5.34 13.53 23.15
CA THR A 153 -5.97 14.80 22.76
C THR A 153 -4.93 15.90 22.55
N GLU A 154 -3.88 15.91 23.37
CA GLU A 154 -2.78 16.87 23.27
C GLU A 154 -2.03 16.75 21.93
N HIS A 155 -1.59 15.56 21.55
CA HIS A 155 -0.89 15.34 20.27
C HIS A 155 -1.76 15.67 19.06
N LEU A 156 -3.05 15.32 19.10
CA LEU A 156 -3.98 15.66 18.04
C LEU A 156 -4.20 17.18 17.94
N GLN A 157 -4.25 17.91 19.05
CA GLN A 157 -4.30 19.37 19.05
C GLN A 157 -3.02 20.00 18.47
N LEU A 158 -1.85 19.46 18.80
CA LEU A 158 -0.59 19.90 18.22
C LEU A 158 -0.53 19.63 16.70
N ALA A 159 -1.07 18.53 16.26
CA ALA A 159 -1.21 18.23 14.83
C ALA A 159 -2.12 19.24 14.12
N ILE A 160 -3.29 19.57 14.70
CA ILE A 160 -4.20 20.60 14.17
C ILE A 160 -3.49 21.97 14.12
N LYS A 161 -2.75 22.33 15.15
CA LYS A 161 -1.96 23.55 15.14
C LYS A 161 -0.96 23.58 13.99
N SER A 162 -0.21 22.50 13.80
CA SER A 162 0.73 22.39 12.68
C SER A 162 0.02 22.49 11.32
N MET A 163 -1.17 21.90 11.18
CA MET A 163 -1.98 22.04 9.97
C MET A 163 -2.43 23.49 9.73
N ASN A 164 -2.80 24.21 10.78
CA ASN A 164 -3.13 25.63 10.67
C ASN A 164 -1.91 26.47 10.23
N ASP A 165 -0.73 26.20 10.81
CA ASP A 165 0.51 26.88 10.45
C ASP A 165 0.90 26.67 8.99
N MET A 166 0.48 25.55 8.39
CA MET A 166 0.68 25.22 6.96
C MET A 166 -0.48 25.64 6.05
N ASP A 167 -1.47 26.35 6.58
CA ASP A 167 -2.69 26.74 5.85
C ASP A 167 -3.43 25.55 5.21
N ALA A 168 -3.51 24.44 5.94
CA ALA A 168 -4.10 23.20 5.43
C ALA A 168 -5.62 23.30 5.20
N LYS A 169 -6.33 24.25 5.84
CA LYS A 169 -7.78 24.49 5.62
C LYS A 169 -8.12 24.82 4.16
N ASN A 170 -7.19 25.47 3.46
CA ASN A 170 -7.38 25.89 2.07
C ASN A 170 -6.76 24.90 1.07
N LYS A 171 -6.35 23.71 1.54
CA LYS A 171 -5.68 22.70 0.71
C LYS A 171 -6.34 21.34 0.85
N LYS A 172 -6.32 20.57 -0.23
CA LYS A 172 -6.67 19.14 -0.15
C LYS A 172 -5.63 18.44 0.71
N THR A 173 -6.08 17.89 1.83
CA THR A 173 -5.19 17.24 2.80
C THR A 173 -5.65 15.81 3.04
N LEU A 174 -4.72 14.87 2.99
CA LEU A 174 -4.93 13.48 3.37
C LEU A 174 -4.16 13.20 4.66
N VAL A 175 -4.84 12.64 5.64
CA VAL A 175 -4.25 12.28 6.93
C VAL A 175 -4.28 10.77 7.11
N PHE A 176 -3.12 10.19 7.40
CA PHE A 176 -3.01 8.78 7.75
C PHE A 176 -3.03 8.65 9.28
N CYS A 177 -3.96 7.86 9.78
CA CYS A 177 -4.12 7.57 11.20
C CYS A 177 -3.67 6.14 11.51
N SER A 178 -3.27 5.87 12.75
CA SER A 178 -2.83 4.55 13.20
C SER A 178 -3.99 3.55 13.37
N SER A 179 -5.20 4.05 13.58
CA SER A 179 -6.41 3.25 13.77
C SER A 179 -7.66 3.99 13.27
N ILE A 180 -8.75 3.24 13.11
CA ILE A 180 -10.07 3.82 12.81
C ILE A 180 -10.52 4.75 13.95
N GLU A 181 -10.31 4.34 15.21
CA GLU A 181 -10.66 5.14 16.38
C GLU A 181 -9.94 6.50 16.36
N GLN A 182 -8.66 6.52 16.03
CA GLN A 182 -7.90 7.76 15.88
C GLN A 182 -8.45 8.61 14.74
N ALA A 183 -8.79 8.00 13.60
CA ALA A 183 -9.35 8.70 12.45
C ALA A 183 -10.68 9.38 12.81
N ASP A 184 -11.58 8.66 13.45
CA ASP A 184 -12.88 9.20 13.90
C ASP A 184 -12.71 10.35 14.89
N LYS A 185 -11.85 10.14 15.90
CA LYS A 185 -11.56 11.17 16.91
C LYS A 185 -10.96 12.41 16.25
N PHE A 186 -9.98 12.23 15.38
CA PHE A 186 -9.30 13.35 14.73
C PHE A 186 -10.21 14.09 13.77
N THR A 187 -11.05 13.38 13.01
CA THR A 187 -12.08 13.98 12.15
C THR A 187 -13.02 14.88 12.95
N ASN A 188 -13.51 14.42 14.11
CA ASN A 188 -14.35 15.22 14.99
C ASN A 188 -13.63 16.48 15.49
N MET A 189 -12.36 16.37 15.90
CA MET A 189 -11.57 17.49 16.36
C MET A 189 -11.28 18.50 15.22
N LEU A 190 -11.00 18.02 14.02
CA LEU A 190 -10.82 18.85 12.83
C LEU A 190 -12.09 19.65 12.50
N ASN A 191 -13.25 19.01 12.52
CA ASN A 191 -14.53 19.68 12.27
C ASN A 191 -14.82 20.74 13.35
N GLN A 192 -14.54 20.48 14.63
CA GLN A 192 -14.63 21.48 15.71
C GLN A 192 -13.65 22.64 15.51
N ALA A 193 -12.49 22.40 14.90
CA ALA A 193 -11.52 23.43 14.54
C ALA A 193 -11.85 24.18 13.23
N GLY A 194 -12.97 23.86 12.60
CA GLY A 194 -13.48 24.51 11.40
C GLY A 194 -12.86 24.01 10.10
N TYR A 195 -12.42 22.76 10.07
CA TYR A 195 -12.11 22.04 8.82
C TYR A 195 -13.38 21.34 8.31
N GLU A 196 -13.41 21.00 7.03
CA GLU A 196 -14.39 20.11 6.42
C GLU A 196 -13.76 18.71 6.29
N ALA A 197 -13.71 17.96 7.40
CA ALA A 197 -13.10 16.62 7.42
C ALA A 197 -14.18 15.52 7.37
N MET A 198 -13.89 14.43 6.65
CA MET A 198 -14.75 13.25 6.50
C MET A 198 -13.93 11.95 6.64
#